data_29995a74031c9d206bfa2454d98e5d76
#
_entry.id   29995a74031c9d206bfa2454d98e5d76
#
_cell.length_a   1.000
_cell.length_b   1.000
_cell.length_c   1.000
_cell.angle_alpha   90.00
_cell.angle_beta   90.00
_cell.angle_gamma   90.00
#
_symmetry.space_group_name_H-M   'P 1'
#
loop_
_entity.id
_entity.type
_entity.pdbx_description
1 polymer ?
#
loop_
_entity_poly.entity_id
_entity_poly.type
_entity_poly.pdbx_seq_one_letter_code
_entity_poly.pdbx_strand_id
1 'polypeptide(L)'
;MTPATQLSARWNGLLPRESLERLDATEFLTRCRQGIASRGVLERFLVQQYHYSRHFTRYLCALLANLASEADRFALTENLFEEMGLGGMGEVPHSQIYRQMLEAFGLEPSAQPPLAETTSLVRNMLRLCSDSDPLVGLGALCLGAEAIVPHVYQQILTGLLSAGFPEKDLIFFPMHIDGDDEHALTMKQIIERELTERPGKRDVLRGAAEEIIEARRAFFAALTVSEAQAASASRRASGAL
;
A
#
# COMPACT_ATOMS: atom_id res chain seq x y z
N MET A 1 -20.10 -13.82 1.76
CA MET A 1 -19.25 -12.83 2.50
C MET A 1 -18.47 -12.04 1.47
N THR A 2 -18.35 -10.72 1.64
CA THR A 2 -17.50 -9.90 0.76
C THR A 2 -16.02 -10.17 1.03
N PRO A 3 -15.10 -9.93 0.06
CA PRO A 3 -13.66 -10.07 0.28
C PRO A 3 -13.16 -9.25 1.49
N ALA A 4 -13.64 -8.01 1.64
CA ALA A 4 -13.33 -7.17 2.81
C ALA A 4 -13.78 -7.80 4.14
N THR A 5 -14.92 -8.49 4.17
CA THR A 5 -15.40 -9.22 5.36
C THR A 5 -14.51 -10.42 5.69
N GLN A 6 -14.06 -11.15 4.67
CA GLN A 6 -13.14 -12.29 4.85
C GLN A 6 -11.78 -11.82 5.38
N LEU A 7 -11.25 -10.75 4.81
CA LEU A 7 -9.99 -10.15 5.24
C LEU A 7 -10.09 -9.66 6.70
N SER A 8 -11.15 -8.92 7.04
CA SER A 8 -11.36 -8.45 8.43
C SER A 8 -11.50 -9.61 9.43
N ALA A 9 -12.16 -10.71 9.04
CA ALA A 9 -12.27 -11.90 9.89
C ALA A 9 -10.89 -12.57 10.12
N ARG A 10 -10.03 -12.66 9.11
CA ARG A 10 -8.65 -13.16 9.24
C ARG A 10 -7.83 -12.35 10.26
N TRP A 11 -8.14 -11.07 10.41
CA TRP A 11 -7.49 -10.15 11.34
C TRP A 11 -8.26 -9.96 12.67
N ASN A 12 -9.12 -10.92 13.06
CA ASN A 12 -9.85 -10.89 14.33
C ASN A 12 -10.64 -9.59 14.56
N GLY A 13 -11.15 -8.99 13.48
CA GLY A 13 -11.89 -7.73 13.52
C GLY A 13 -11.01 -6.49 13.84
N LEU A 14 -9.69 -6.60 13.80
CA LEU A 14 -8.78 -5.46 13.95
C LEU A 14 -8.85 -4.53 12.74
N LEU A 15 -9.00 -5.08 11.53
CA LEU A 15 -9.14 -4.29 10.31
C LEU A 15 -10.51 -3.59 10.26
N PRO A 16 -10.55 -2.29 9.92
CA PRO A 16 -11.79 -1.51 9.83
C PRO A 16 -12.57 -1.88 8.57
N ARG A 17 -13.56 -2.77 8.71
CA ARG A 17 -14.33 -3.36 7.61
C ARG A 17 -14.95 -2.32 6.68
N GLU A 18 -15.59 -1.29 7.23
CA GLU A 18 -16.26 -0.26 6.42
C GLU A 18 -15.27 0.54 5.57
N SER A 19 -14.07 0.85 6.11
CA SER A 19 -13.02 1.53 5.35
C SER A 19 -12.48 0.65 4.22
N LEU A 20 -12.35 -0.66 4.45
CA LEU A 20 -11.98 -1.61 3.41
C LEU A 20 -13.05 -1.72 2.31
N GLU A 21 -14.33 -1.77 2.67
CA GLU A 21 -15.43 -1.79 1.70
C GLU A 21 -15.43 -0.51 0.84
N ARG A 22 -15.18 0.66 1.43
CA ARG A 22 -15.03 1.93 0.70
C ARG A 22 -13.78 1.94 -0.20
N LEU A 23 -12.67 1.35 0.25
CA LEU A 23 -11.46 1.21 -0.55
C LEU A 23 -11.71 0.34 -1.78
N ASP A 24 -12.32 -0.83 -1.59
CA ASP A 24 -12.66 -1.78 -2.66
C ASP A 24 -13.66 -1.19 -3.67
N ALA A 25 -14.51 -0.28 -3.24
CA ALA A 25 -15.49 0.40 -4.09
C ALA A 25 -14.89 1.55 -4.92
N THR A 26 -13.60 1.87 -4.78
CA THR A 26 -12.95 2.89 -5.62
C THR A 26 -13.03 2.49 -7.10
N GLU A 27 -13.22 3.50 -7.96
CA GLU A 27 -13.28 3.30 -9.40
C GLU A 27 -12.03 2.60 -9.94
N PHE A 28 -10.86 2.99 -9.44
CA PHE A 28 -9.58 2.40 -9.83
C PHE A 28 -9.54 0.89 -9.56
N LEU A 29 -9.77 0.44 -8.31
CA LEU A 29 -9.76 -0.99 -7.98
C LEU A 29 -10.88 -1.77 -8.67
N THR A 30 -12.05 -1.15 -8.82
CA THR A 30 -13.17 -1.76 -9.56
C THR A 30 -12.79 -2.03 -11.01
N ARG A 31 -12.18 -1.05 -11.70
CA ARG A 31 -11.72 -1.22 -13.09
C ARG A 31 -10.58 -2.24 -13.19
N CYS A 32 -9.65 -2.26 -12.23
CA CYS A 32 -8.58 -3.26 -12.17
C CYS A 32 -9.17 -4.67 -12.06
N ARG A 33 -10.07 -4.90 -11.12
CA ARG A 33 -10.73 -6.19 -10.87
C ARG A 33 -11.53 -6.69 -12.08
N GLN A 34 -12.13 -5.76 -12.84
CA GLN A 34 -12.86 -6.06 -14.06
C GLN A 34 -11.97 -6.21 -15.31
N GLY A 35 -10.67 -5.96 -15.20
CA GLY A 35 -9.74 -5.99 -16.32
C GLY A 35 -9.97 -4.89 -17.37
N ILE A 36 -10.60 -3.78 -17.00
CA ILE A 36 -10.94 -2.64 -17.90
C ILE A 36 -10.23 -1.33 -17.51
N ALA A 37 -9.28 -1.39 -16.58
CA ALA A 37 -8.44 -0.24 -16.29
C ALA A 37 -7.61 0.11 -17.52
N SER A 38 -7.57 1.41 -17.89
CA SER A 38 -6.78 1.83 -19.03
C SER A 38 -5.28 1.73 -18.72
N ARG A 39 -4.48 1.48 -19.76
CA ARG A 39 -3.02 1.42 -19.63
C ARG A 39 -2.46 2.71 -19.02
N GLY A 40 -2.95 3.89 -19.43
CA GLY A 40 -2.47 5.17 -18.92
C GLY A 40 -2.75 5.39 -17.43
N VAL A 41 -3.90 4.91 -16.90
CA VAL A 41 -4.18 4.95 -15.45
C VAL A 41 -3.26 4.00 -14.70
N LEU A 42 -3.00 2.82 -15.24
CA LEU A 42 -2.11 1.84 -14.62
C LEU A 42 -0.65 2.32 -14.62
N GLU A 43 -0.17 2.92 -15.71
CA GLU A 43 1.16 3.55 -15.76
C GLU A 43 1.29 4.68 -14.74
N ARG A 44 0.26 5.51 -14.60
CA ARG A 44 0.21 6.54 -13.55
C ARG A 44 0.24 5.91 -12.15
N PHE A 45 -0.56 4.89 -11.92
CA PHE A 45 -0.54 4.15 -10.66
C PHE A 45 0.86 3.65 -10.33
N LEU A 46 1.55 2.99 -11.27
CA LEU A 46 2.90 2.47 -11.05
C LEU A 46 3.87 3.56 -10.61
N VAL A 47 3.86 4.72 -11.27
CA VAL A 47 4.73 5.85 -10.89
C VAL A 47 4.34 6.43 -9.53
N GLN A 48 3.05 6.62 -9.26
CA GLN A 48 2.59 7.19 -7.99
C GLN A 48 2.81 6.23 -6.81
N GLN A 49 2.64 4.94 -7.03
CA GLN A 49 2.94 3.90 -6.04
C GLN A 49 4.45 3.87 -5.72
N TYR A 50 5.34 4.06 -6.71
CA TYR A 50 6.77 4.21 -6.46
C TYR A 50 7.08 5.39 -5.55
N HIS A 51 6.45 6.55 -5.77
CA HIS A 51 6.64 7.72 -4.91
C HIS A 51 6.24 7.46 -3.46
N TYR A 52 5.30 6.56 -3.21
CA TYR A 52 4.92 6.10 -1.86
C TYR A 52 5.87 5.02 -1.34
N SER A 53 6.07 3.93 -2.08
CA SER A 53 6.73 2.71 -1.60
C SER A 53 8.24 2.89 -1.39
N ARG A 54 8.92 3.76 -2.15
CA ARG A 54 10.34 4.07 -1.94
C ARG A 54 10.70 4.59 -0.53
N HIS A 55 9.70 4.93 0.26
CA HIS A 55 9.86 5.39 1.64
C HIS A 55 9.61 4.28 2.67
N PHE A 56 9.31 3.05 2.24
CA PHE A 56 8.82 2.00 3.11
C PHE A 56 9.77 1.67 4.26
N THR A 57 11.06 1.51 3.97
CA THR A 57 12.09 1.31 5.00
C THR A 57 12.18 2.46 6.01
N ARG A 58 11.81 3.70 5.62
CA ARG A 58 11.74 4.83 6.55
C ARG A 58 10.55 4.72 7.51
N TYR A 59 9.42 4.15 7.05
CA TYR A 59 8.26 3.90 7.92
C TYR A 59 8.62 2.84 8.96
N LEU A 60 9.27 1.75 8.55
CA LEU A 60 9.78 0.71 9.44
C LEU A 60 10.77 1.27 10.47
N CYS A 61 11.76 2.05 10.04
CA CYS A 61 12.74 2.68 10.96
C CYS A 61 12.06 3.61 11.96
N ALA A 62 11.06 4.39 11.54
CA ALA A 62 10.32 5.28 12.42
C ALA A 62 9.52 4.50 13.47
N LEU A 63 8.88 3.39 13.10
CA LEU A 63 8.18 2.51 14.04
C LEU A 63 9.16 1.82 15.00
N LEU A 64 10.27 1.27 14.49
CA LEU A 64 11.31 0.62 15.29
C LEU A 64 11.81 1.50 16.41
N ALA A 65 12.00 2.80 16.15
CA ALA A 65 12.49 3.76 17.15
C ALA A 65 11.53 3.94 18.34
N ASN A 66 10.25 3.61 18.19
CA ASN A 66 9.21 3.80 19.20
C ASN A 66 8.79 2.48 19.89
N LEU A 67 9.30 1.31 19.45
CA LEU A 67 9.08 0.04 20.15
C LEU A 67 9.93 -0.02 21.43
N ALA A 68 9.29 -0.20 22.58
CA ALA A 68 9.97 -0.30 23.86
C ALA A 68 10.67 -1.66 24.04
N SER A 69 10.04 -2.75 23.57
CA SER A 69 10.57 -4.11 23.68
C SER A 69 11.75 -4.34 22.72
N GLU A 70 12.88 -4.84 23.27
CA GLU A 70 14.03 -5.25 22.47
C GLU A 70 13.69 -6.42 21.53
N ALA A 71 12.92 -7.39 22.03
CA ALA A 71 12.49 -8.53 21.24
C ALA A 71 11.59 -8.11 20.05
N ASP A 72 10.72 -7.12 20.24
CA ASP A 72 9.86 -6.61 19.18
C ASP A 72 10.67 -5.81 18.14
N ARG A 73 11.65 -5.01 18.59
CA ARG A 73 12.60 -4.35 17.68
C ARG A 73 13.39 -5.37 16.86
N PHE A 74 13.86 -6.43 17.49
CA PHE A 74 14.60 -7.49 16.78
C PHE A 74 13.72 -8.14 15.70
N ALA A 75 12.52 -8.59 16.07
CA ALA A 75 11.59 -9.22 15.14
C ALA A 75 11.24 -8.31 13.96
N LEU A 76 10.97 -7.03 14.18
CA LEU A 76 10.65 -6.09 13.09
C LEU A 76 11.90 -5.70 12.27
N THR A 77 13.11 -5.86 12.81
CA THR A 77 14.35 -5.62 12.07
C THR A 77 14.56 -6.66 10.96
N GLU A 78 14.06 -7.89 11.12
CA GLU A 78 14.08 -8.90 10.07
C GLU A 78 13.31 -8.43 8.84
N ASN A 79 12.10 -7.88 9.02
CA ASN A 79 11.32 -7.28 7.92
C ASN A 79 12.09 -6.13 7.24
N LEU A 80 12.77 -5.28 8.03
CA LEU A 80 13.59 -4.20 7.48
C LEU A 80 14.76 -4.74 6.64
N PHE A 81 15.40 -5.83 7.06
CA PHE A 81 16.50 -6.44 6.32
C PHE A 81 16.04 -7.04 5.00
N GLU A 82 14.90 -7.70 4.97
CA GLU A 82 14.29 -8.22 3.73
C GLU A 82 13.97 -7.08 2.77
N GLU A 83 13.31 -6.03 3.24
CA GLU A 83 13.02 -4.83 2.43
C GLU A 83 14.28 -4.16 1.86
N MET A 84 15.40 -4.23 2.58
CA MET A 84 16.70 -3.70 2.15
C MET A 84 17.50 -4.70 1.30
N GLY A 85 17.00 -5.91 1.05
CA GLY A 85 17.71 -6.97 0.31
C GLY A 85 18.92 -7.52 1.07
N LEU A 86 18.84 -7.61 2.40
CA LEU A 86 19.92 -8.11 3.25
C LEU A 86 19.63 -9.50 3.85
N GLY A 87 18.49 -10.12 3.49
CA GLY A 87 18.05 -11.42 4.03
C GLY A 87 18.84 -12.61 3.50
N GLY A 88 19.43 -12.52 2.30
CA GLY A 88 20.19 -13.61 1.68
C GLY A 88 21.21 -13.17 0.62
N MET A 89 22.04 -14.13 0.14
CA MET A 89 22.99 -13.86 -0.93
C MET A 89 22.28 -13.63 -2.27
N GLY A 90 22.40 -12.44 -2.84
CA GLY A 90 21.82 -12.07 -4.13
C GLY A 90 20.45 -11.44 -4.07
N GLU A 91 19.92 -11.19 -2.88
CA GLU A 91 18.69 -10.43 -2.71
C GLU A 91 18.88 -8.97 -3.12
N VAL A 92 17.81 -8.41 -3.66
CA VAL A 92 17.78 -7.04 -4.18
C VAL A 92 16.77 -6.25 -3.35
N PRO A 93 17.07 -5.00 -2.95
CA PRO A 93 16.10 -4.17 -2.23
C PRO A 93 14.76 -4.07 -2.98
N HIS A 94 13.63 -4.21 -2.28
CA HIS A 94 12.30 -4.14 -2.89
C HIS A 94 12.09 -2.84 -3.69
N SER A 95 12.62 -1.72 -3.20
CA SER A 95 12.59 -0.44 -3.92
C SER A 95 13.38 -0.47 -5.24
N GLN A 96 14.42 -1.29 -5.35
CA GLN A 96 15.17 -1.49 -6.58
C GLN A 96 14.43 -2.42 -7.55
N ILE A 97 13.80 -3.49 -7.05
CA ILE A 97 12.93 -4.37 -7.87
C ILE A 97 11.82 -3.53 -8.50
N TYR A 98 11.18 -2.66 -7.70
CA TYR A 98 10.15 -1.76 -8.21
C TYR A 98 10.67 -0.82 -9.30
N ARG A 99 11.85 -0.24 -9.11
CA ARG A 99 12.47 0.66 -10.09
C ARG A 99 12.81 -0.07 -11.39
N GLN A 100 13.36 -1.28 -11.31
CA GLN A 100 13.63 -2.11 -12.50
C GLN A 100 12.34 -2.41 -13.27
N MET A 101 11.22 -2.66 -12.59
CA MET A 101 9.91 -2.81 -13.21
C MET A 101 9.50 -1.53 -13.96
N LEU A 102 9.64 -0.35 -13.38
CA LEU A 102 9.33 0.91 -14.06
C LEU A 102 10.22 1.13 -15.30
N GLU A 103 11.51 0.83 -15.19
CA GLU A 103 12.47 0.92 -16.31
C GLU A 103 12.08 -0.02 -17.46
N ALA A 104 11.64 -1.26 -17.16
CA ALA A 104 11.17 -2.22 -18.16
C ALA A 104 9.94 -1.71 -18.95
N PHE A 105 9.12 -0.85 -18.32
CA PHE A 105 7.96 -0.23 -18.95
C PHE A 105 8.24 1.16 -19.55
N GLY A 106 9.48 1.65 -19.47
CA GLY A 106 9.86 2.99 -19.94
C GLY A 106 9.23 4.12 -19.11
N LEU A 107 8.92 3.86 -17.84
CA LEU A 107 8.30 4.83 -16.94
C LEU A 107 9.36 5.55 -16.10
N GLU A 108 9.40 6.89 -16.23
CA GLU A 108 10.33 7.74 -15.52
C GLU A 108 9.62 8.50 -14.38
N PRO A 109 9.88 8.13 -13.11
CA PRO A 109 9.23 8.82 -11.97
C PRO A 109 9.54 10.32 -11.90
N SER A 110 10.72 10.74 -12.37
CA SER A 110 11.11 12.16 -12.43
C SER A 110 10.25 12.99 -13.37
N ALA A 111 9.65 12.37 -14.40
CA ALA A 111 8.76 13.04 -15.34
C ALA A 111 7.32 13.22 -14.81
N GLN A 112 6.97 12.52 -13.74
CA GLN A 112 5.64 12.58 -13.13
C GLN A 112 5.78 12.82 -11.62
N PRO A 113 5.72 14.08 -11.16
CA PRO A 113 5.84 14.38 -9.73
C PRO A 113 4.70 13.73 -8.92
N PRO A 114 4.91 13.51 -7.61
CA PRO A 114 3.88 12.92 -6.77
C PRO A 114 2.63 13.81 -6.72
N LEU A 115 1.46 13.19 -6.82
CA LEU A 115 0.18 13.85 -6.61
C LEU A 115 0.07 14.36 -5.16
N ALA A 116 -0.84 15.31 -4.93
CA ALA A 116 -1.11 15.83 -3.59
C ALA A 116 -1.53 14.70 -2.63
N GLU A 117 -2.34 13.75 -3.12
CA GLU A 117 -2.81 12.58 -2.39
C GLU A 117 -1.66 11.59 -2.10
N THR A 118 -0.75 11.39 -3.05
CA THR A 118 0.47 10.59 -2.83
C THR A 118 1.34 11.21 -1.73
N THR A 119 1.56 12.53 -1.82
CA THR A 119 2.33 13.27 -0.81
C THR A 119 1.66 13.22 0.57
N SER A 120 0.33 13.32 0.61
CA SER A 120 -0.44 13.20 1.85
C SER A 120 -0.33 11.81 2.46
N LEU A 121 -0.43 10.74 1.65
CA LEU A 121 -0.28 9.36 2.11
C LEU A 121 1.12 9.13 2.72
N VAL A 122 2.19 9.56 2.04
CA VAL A 122 3.57 9.48 2.56
C VAL A 122 3.72 10.23 3.90
N ARG A 123 3.19 11.45 3.97
CA ARG A 123 3.27 12.28 5.18
C ARG A 123 2.51 11.64 6.35
N ASN A 124 1.31 11.10 6.11
CA ASN A 124 0.51 10.43 7.14
C ASN A 124 1.22 9.17 7.64
N MET A 125 1.76 8.35 6.75
CA MET A 125 2.57 7.18 7.14
C MET A 125 3.74 7.56 8.03
N LEU A 126 4.56 8.53 7.62
CA LEU A 126 5.70 8.99 8.43
C LEU A 126 5.27 9.54 9.79
N ARG A 127 4.21 10.35 9.83
CA ARG A 127 3.68 10.92 11.07
C ARG A 127 3.22 9.83 12.04
N LEU A 128 2.40 8.88 11.56
CA LEU A 128 1.84 7.83 12.40
C LEU A 128 2.92 6.82 12.85
N CYS A 129 3.84 6.43 11.97
CA CYS A 129 4.95 5.55 12.35
C CYS A 129 5.95 6.22 13.32
N SER A 130 5.98 7.56 13.37
CA SER A 130 6.83 8.32 14.31
C SER A 130 6.11 8.65 15.62
N ASP A 131 4.87 8.20 15.83
CA ASP A 131 4.15 8.43 17.08
C ASP A 131 4.81 7.68 18.24
N SER A 132 4.85 8.29 19.41
CA SER A 132 5.42 7.70 20.63
C SER A 132 4.63 6.50 21.15
N ASP A 133 3.34 6.37 20.81
CA ASP A 133 2.55 5.17 21.08
C ASP A 133 2.73 4.19 19.88
N PRO A 134 3.45 3.07 20.06
CA PRO A 134 3.73 2.14 18.97
C PRO A 134 2.46 1.54 18.34
N LEU A 135 1.35 1.50 19.05
CA LEU A 135 0.07 1.04 18.50
C LEU A 135 -0.46 1.96 17.39
N VAL A 136 -0.11 3.25 17.39
CA VAL A 136 -0.43 4.16 16.28
C VAL A 136 0.36 3.77 15.03
N GLY A 137 1.67 3.58 15.15
CA GLY A 137 2.53 3.16 14.04
C GLY A 137 2.18 1.76 13.52
N LEU A 138 1.91 0.80 14.40
CA LEU A 138 1.46 -0.55 14.07
C LEU A 138 0.09 -0.54 13.37
N GLY A 139 -0.84 0.31 13.81
CA GLY A 139 -2.12 0.50 13.13
C GLY A 139 -1.95 0.98 11.70
N ALA A 140 -1.09 1.98 11.51
CA ALA A 140 -0.82 2.54 10.18
C ALA A 140 -0.07 1.56 9.27
N LEU A 141 1.04 0.99 9.73
CA LEU A 141 1.93 0.18 8.90
C LEU A 141 1.39 -1.24 8.73
N CYS A 142 1.03 -1.93 9.83
CA CYS A 142 0.50 -3.28 9.76
C CYS A 142 -0.91 -3.30 9.14
N LEU A 143 -1.89 -2.65 9.79
CA LEU A 143 -3.29 -2.79 9.38
C LEU A 143 -3.64 -1.89 8.19
N GLY A 144 -3.03 -0.70 8.07
CA GLY A 144 -3.29 0.26 6.99
C GLY A 144 -2.49 -0.01 5.70
N ALA A 145 -1.45 -0.84 5.77
CA ALA A 145 -0.61 -1.19 4.62
C ALA A 145 -0.46 -2.70 4.46
N GLU A 146 0.40 -3.38 5.22
CA GLU A 146 0.80 -4.77 4.98
C GLU A 146 -0.38 -5.74 4.92
N ALA A 147 -1.28 -5.68 5.88
CA ALA A 147 -2.43 -6.58 5.97
C ALA A 147 -3.41 -6.49 4.79
N ILE A 148 -3.42 -5.37 4.08
CA ILE A 148 -4.32 -5.14 2.94
C ILE A 148 -3.62 -5.29 1.58
N VAL A 149 -2.28 -5.31 1.55
CA VAL A 149 -1.48 -5.37 0.31
C VAL A 149 -1.83 -6.60 -0.52
N PRO A 150 -1.86 -7.85 0.00
CA PRO A 150 -2.18 -9.00 -0.82
C PRO A 150 -3.54 -8.87 -1.51
N HIS A 151 -4.55 -8.39 -0.80
CA HIS A 151 -5.90 -8.18 -1.32
C HIS A 151 -5.96 -7.08 -2.40
N VAL A 152 -5.28 -5.98 -2.18
CA VAL A 152 -5.26 -4.83 -3.11
C VAL A 152 -4.41 -5.14 -4.34
N TYR A 153 -3.23 -5.72 -4.15
CA TYR A 153 -2.30 -6.02 -5.24
C TYR A 153 -2.81 -7.12 -6.16
N GLN A 154 -3.57 -8.10 -5.65
CA GLN A 154 -4.22 -9.10 -6.50
C GLN A 154 -5.19 -8.46 -7.52
N GLN A 155 -5.94 -7.45 -7.12
CA GLN A 155 -6.86 -6.72 -8.00
C GLN A 155 -6.08 -5.90 -9.05
N ILE A 156 -5.02 -5.22 -8.60
CA ILE A 156 -4.17 -4.39 -9.47
C ILE A 156 -3.41 -5.26 -10.49
N LEU A 157 -2.86 -6.40 -10.06
CA LEU A 157 -2.19 -7.35 -10.94
C LEU A 157 -3.14 -7.85 -12.04
N THR A 158 -4.39 -8.16 -11.69
CA THR A 158 -5.42 -8.50 -12.68
C THR A 158 -5.60 -7.39 -13.72
N GLY A 159 -5.64 -6.14 -13.29
CA GLY A 159 -5.73 -4.98 -14.20
C GLY A 159 -4.50 -4.83 -15.10
N LEU A 160 -3.30 -4.97 -14.54
CA LEU A 160 -2.04 -4.87 -15.27
C LEU A 160 -1.93 -5.95 -16.36
N LEU A 161 -2.19 -7.21 -16.00
CA LEU A 161 -2.15 -8.33 -16.95
C LEU A 161 -3.20 -8.15 -18.07
N SER A 162 -4.42 -7.73 -17.73
CA SER A 162 -5.50 -7.47 -18.69
C SER A 162 -5.15 -6.31 -19.65
N ALA A 163 -4.38 -5.32 -19.20
CA ALA A 163 -3.91 -4.21 -20.02
C ALA A 163 -2.66 -4.55 -20.86
N GLY A 164 -2.18 -5.81 -20.81
CA GLY A 164 -1.08 -6.31 -21.63
C GLY A 164 0.31 -5.96 -21.09
N PHE A 165 0.46 -5.71 -19.79
CA PHE A 165 1.78 -5.65 -19.17
C PHE A 165 2.37 -7.07 -19.09
N PRO A 166 3.64 -7.29 -19.48
CA PRO A 166 4.26 -8.61 -19.45
C PRO A 166 4.39 -9.12 -18.00
N GLU A 167 3.86 -10.31 -17.74
CA GLU A 167 3.88 -10.92 -16.40
C GLU A 167 5.29 -11.04 -15.82
N LYS A 168 6.28 -11.39 -16.65
CA LYS A 168 7.68 -11.53 -16.24
C LYS A 168 8.28 -10.27 -15.64
N ASP A 169 7.75 -9.10 -15.99
CA ASP A 169 8.23 -7.79 -15.53
C ASP A 169 7.43 -7.28 -14.33
N LEU A 170 6.39 -8.01 -13.87
CA LEU A 170 5.51 -7.65 -12.76
C LEU A 170 5.85 -8.35 -11.44
N ILE A 171 7.06 -8.91 -11.30
CA ILE A 171 7.48 -9.76 -10.18
C ILE A 171 7.26 -9.10 -8.80
N PHE A 172 7.29 -7.77 -8.73
CA PHE A 172 7.04 -7.03 -7.51
C PHE A 172 5.67 -7.35 -6.89
N PHE A 173 4.62 -7.52 -7.70
CA PHE A 173 3.27 -7.78 -7.20
C PHE A 173 3.11 -9.19 -6.63
N PRO A 174 3.39 -10.28 -7.35
CA PRO A 174 3.27 -11.63 -6.77
C PRO A 174 4.16 -11.81 -5.54
N MET A 175 5.36 -11.24 -5.52
CA MET A 175 6.24 -11.29 -4.34
C MET A 175 5.55 -10.72 -3.09
N HIS A 176 4.83 -9.59 -3.20
CA HIS A 176 4.11 -9.00 -2.08
C HIS A 176 2.72 -9.62 -1.83
N ILE A 177 2.15 -10.32 -2.80
CA ILE A 177 0.91 -11.09 -2.58
C ILE A 177 1.18 -12.33 -1.73
N ASP A 178 2.31 -13.00 -1.98
CA ASP A 178 2.67 -14.27 -1.34
C ASP A 178 3.51 -14.06 -0.07
N GLY A 179 4.35 -13.03 -0.01
CA GLY A 179 5.33 -12.78 1.06
C GLY A 179 4.85 -11.86 2.19
N ASP A 180 3.98 -10.89 1.91
CA ASP A 180 3.54 -9.89 2.92
C ASP A 180 2.74 -10.49 4.10
N ASP A 181 2.27 -11.72 3.97
CA ASP A 181 1.67 -12.44 5.08
C ASP A 181 2.63 -12.61 6.27
N GLU A 182 3.94 -12.83 6.04
CA GLU A 182 4.93 -13.02 7.11
C GLU A 182 5.28 -11.68 7.79
N HIS A 183 5.49 -10.62 7.02
CA HIS A 183 5.73 -9.27 7.57
C HIS A 183 4.54 -8.78 8.40
N ALA A 184 3.34 -8.94 7.87
CA ALA A 184 2.12 -8.57 8.56
C ALA A 184 1.88 -9.43 9.82
N LEU A 185 2.24 -10.72 9.80
CA LEU A 185 2.12 -11.61 10.96
C LEU A 185 3.10 -11.26 12.08
N THR A 186 4.34 -10.87 11.77
CA THR A 186 5.29 -10.37 12.76
C THR A 186 4.73 -9.15 13.50
N MET A 187 4.24 -8.15 12.78
CA MET A 187 3.61 -6.98 13.38
C MET A 187 2.32 -7.32 14.13
N LYS A 188 1.54 -8.28 13.65
CA LYS A 188 0.34 -8.77 14.35
C LYS A 188 0.66 -9.34 15.73
N GLN A 189 1.73 -10.12 15.86
CA GLN A 189 2.17 -10.66 17.16
C GLN A 189 2.56 -9.53 18.13
N ILE A 190 3.21 -8.47 17.63
CA ILE A 190 3.52 -7.27 18.45
C ILE A 190 2.22 -6.60 18.90
N ILE A 191 1.27 -6.39 17.99
CA ILE A 191 -0.06 -5.83 18.31
C ILE A 191 -0.77 -6.65 19.39
N GLU A 192 -0.77 -7.97 19.29
CA GLU A 192 -1.44 -8.85 20.25
C GLU A 192 -0.83 -8.75 21.65
N ARG A 193 0.51 -8.65 21.77
CA ARG A 193 1.20 -8.41 23.05
C ARG A 193 0.83 -7.04 23.64
N GLU A 194 0.94 -5.99 22.84
CA GLU A 194 0.62 -4.63 23.23
C GLU A 194 -0.86 -4.48 23.68
N LEU A 195 -1.79 -5.11 22.98
CA LEU A 195 -3.21 -5.09 23.35
C LEU A 195 -3.54 -5.97 24.55
N THR A 196 -2.72 -6.99 24.86
CA THR A 196 -2.87 -7.78 26.08
C THR A 196 -2.55 -6.94 27.31
N GLU A 197 -1.50 -6.12 27.21
CA GLU A 197 -1.09 -5.20 28.29
C GLU A 197 -1.98 -3.93 28.37
N ARG A 198 -2.48 -3.47 27.21
CA ARG A 198 -3.22 -2.22 27.06
C ARG A 198 -4.53 -2.41 26.26
N PRO A 199 -5.49 -3.21 26.76
CA PRO A 199 -6.70 -3.60 26.00
C PRO A 199 -7.57 -2.40 25.57
N GLY A 200 -7.54 -1.29 26.31
CA GLY A 200 -8.25 -0.06 25.99
C GLY A 200 -7.67 0.72 24.79
N LYS A 201 -6.57 0.30 24.20
CA LYS A 201 -5.92 0.97 23.06
C LYS A 201 -6.34 0.44 21.69
N ARG A 202 -7.29 -0.50 21.63
CA ARG A 202 -7.79 -1.07 20.35
C ARG A 202 -8.31 0.00 19.39
N ASP A 203 -9.02 0.99 19.90
CA ASP A 203 -9.57 2.07 19.07
C ASP A 203 -8.49 3.01 18.53
N VAL A 204 -7.39 3.23 19.26
CA VAL A 204 -6.23 3.99 18.80
C VAL A 204 -5.57 3.27 17.62
N LEU A 205 -5.32 1.97 17.74
CA LEU A 205 -4.77 1.12 16.67
C LEU A 205 -5.66 1.18 15.41
N ARG A 206 -6.97 0.98 15.58
CA ARG A 206 -7.93 0.99 14.47
C ARG A 206 -8.05 2.36 13.80
N GLY A 207 -8.09 3.43 14.58
CA GLY A 207 -8.16 4.79 14.05
C GLY A 207 -6.96 5.13 13.16
N ALA A 208 -5.76 4.70 13.54
CA ALA A 208 -4.57 4.86 12.71
C ALA A 208 -4.65 4.06 11.40
N ALA A 209 -5.17 2.82 11.45
CA ALA A 209 -5.43 2.02 10.27
C ALA A 209 -6.45 2.68 9.34
N GLU A 210 -7.56 3.19 9.90
CA GLU A 210 -8.60 3.89 9.15
C GLU A 210 -8.04 5.13 8.43
N GLU A 211 -7.21 5.91 9.10
CA GLU A 211 -6.60 7.10 8.50
C GLU A 211 -5.77 6.74 7.26
N ILE A 212 -4.96 5.67 7.32
CA ILE A 212 -4.14 5.24 6.18
C ILE A 212 -5.00 4.64 5.06
N ILE A 213 -6.01 3.83 5.38
CA ILE A 213 -6.91 3.26 4.38
C ILE A 213 -7.68 4.37 3.65
N GLU A 214 -8.16 5.40 4.35
CA GLU A 214 -8.81 6.55 3.73
C GLU A 214 -7.85 7.40 2.88
N ALA A 215 -6.61 7.61 3.35
CA ALA A 215 -5.59 8.27 2.53
C ALA A 215 -5.27 7.47 1.26
N ARG A 216 -5.22 6.14 1.33
CA ARG A 216 -5.05 5.26 0.17
C ARG A 216 -6.25 5.29 -0.75
N ARG A 217 -7.47 5.37 -0.21
CA ARG A 217 -8.68 5.56 -0.99
C ARG A 217 -8.64 6.87 -1.79
N ALA A 218 -8.23 7.96 -1.15
CA ALA A 218 -8.04 9.25 -1.82
C ALA A 218 -6.95 9.16 -2.93
N PHE A 219 -5.85 8.49 -2.63
CA PHE A 219 -4.80 8.21 -3.61
C PHE A 219 -5.33 7.48 -4.85
N PHE A 220 -6.10 6.39 -4.68
CA PHE A 220 -6.70 5.67 -5.82
C PHE A 220 -7.72 6.51 -6.58
N ALA A 221 -8.53 7.31 -5.90
CA ALA A 221 -9.49 8.20 -6.54
C ALA A 221 -8.80 9.25 -7.45
N ALA A 222 -7.67 9.80 -7.01
CA ALA A 222 -6.92 10.79 -7.77
C ALA A 222 -6.33 10.25 -9.09
N LEU A 223 -6.10 8.93 -9.19
CA LEU A 223 -5.57 8.31 -10.41
C LEU A 223 -6.52 8.40 -11.60
N THR A 224 -7.83 8.37 -11.36
CA THR A 224 -8.86 8.35 -12.42
C THR A 224 -9.39 9.75 -12.79
N VAL A 225 -9.24 10.74 -11.92
CA VAL A 225 -9.77 12.11 -12.14
C VAL A 225 -9.24 12.76 -13.42
N SER A 226 -7.95 12.60 -13.71
CA SER A 226 -7.33 13.23 -14.87
C SER A 226 -7.73 12.60 -16.21
N GLU A 227 -8.16 11.33 -16.26
CA GLU A 227 -8.76 10.75 -17.47
C GLU A 227 -10.11 11.40 -17.80
N ALA A 228 -10.93 11.60 -16.78
CA ALA A 228 -12.22 12.28 -16.95
C ALA A 228 -12.04 13.72 -17.44
N GLN A 229 -11.02 14.42 -16.94
CA GLN A 229 -10.67 15.78 -17.38
C GLN A 229 -10.13 15.79 -18.83
N ALA A 230 -9.23 14.90 -19.21
CA ALA A 230 -8.71 14.76 -20.56
C ALA A 230 -9.80 14.40 -21.57
N ALA A 231 -10.68 13.45 -21.22
CA ALA A 231 -11.82 13.06 -22.05
C ALA A 231 -12.86 14.19 -22.21
N SER A 232 -13.04 15.02 -21.18
CA SER A 232 -13.94 16.18 -21.25
C SER A 232 -13.35 17.32 -22.09
N ALA A 233 -12.05 17.55 -22.03
CA ALA A 233 -11.33 18.53 -22.85
C ALA A 233 -11.37 18.12 -24.34
N SER A 234 -11.12 16.85 -24.65
CA SER A 234 -11.19 16.32 -26.02
C SER A 234 -12.58 16.43 -26.62
N ARG A 235 -13.65 16.13 -25.84
CA ARG A 235 -15.03 16.29 -26.30
C ARG A 235 -15.42 17.76 -26.56
N ARG A 236 -14.93 18.70 -25.77
CA ARG A 236 -15.16 20.13 -26.01
C ARG A 236 -14.44 20.64 -27.26
N ALA A 237 -13.23 20.12 -27.54
CA ALA A 237 -12.50 20.47 -28.75
C ALA A 237 -13.16 19.91 -30.04
N SER A 238 -13.75 18.70 -29.95
CA SER A 238 -14.42 18.04 -31.09
C SER A 238 -15.86 18.55 -31.34
N GLY A 239 -16.49 19.20 -30.37
CA GLY A 239 -17.84 19.78 -30.51
C GLY A 239 -17.87 21.26 -30.94
N ALA A 240 -16.69 21.85 -31.20
CA ALA A 240 -16.53 23.24 -31.62
C ALA A 240 -16.22 23.39 -33.15
N LEU A 241 -16.37 22.32 -33.93
CA LEU A 241 -16.32 22.24 -35.39
C LEU A 241 -17.72 21.90 -35.93
#